data_e27e40799d673d885efd01be6e23b350
#
_entry.id   e27e40799d673d885efd01be6e23b350
#
_cell.length_a   1.000
_cell.length_b   1.000
_cell.length_c   1.000
_cell.angle_alpha   90.00
_cell.angle_beta   90.00
_cell.angle_gamma   90.00
#
_symmetry.space_group_name_H-M   'P 1'
#
loop_
_entity.id
_entity.type
_entity.pdbx_description
1 polymer ?
#
loop_
_entity_poly.entity_id
_entity_poly.type
_entity_poly.pdbx_seq_one_letter_code
_entity_poly.pdbx_strand_id
1 'polypeptide(L)'
;MVTQYLLDTNAWIHYLKDPKSSIRGRLATISPRQVVTCSVVLSELLHGAEKYGNRIQRVDIIKSLLAPFSCLPFDEVDANVYASVRHDLELKGQVIGPYDLQIASICLRHGLLACDKQGL
;
A
#
# COMPACT_ATOMS: atom_id res chain seq x y z
N MET A 1 -8.72 20.13 -5.19
CA MET A 1 -8.18 19.00 -4.40
C MET A 1 -7.38 18.09 -5.29
N VAL A 2 -6.23 17.66 -4.80
CA VAL A 2 -5.34 16.78 -5.56
C VAL A 2 -5.67 15.34 -5.17
N THR A 3 -5.90 14.49 -6.16
CA THR A 3 -6.12 13.06 -5.92
C THR A 3 -4.84 12.43 -5.37
N GLN A 4 -4.99 11.65 -4.31
CA GLN A 4 -3.89 10.90 -3.72
C GLN A 4 -4.11 9.40 -3.90
N TYR A 5 -3.02 8.70 -4.15
CA TYR A 5 -3.00 7.27 -4.43
C TYR A 5 -2.22 6.52 -3.36
N LEU A 6 -2.74 5.40 -2.93
CA LEU A 6 -2.01 4.47 -2.06
C LEU A 6 -1.75 3.19 -2.86
N LEU A 7 -0.48 2.91 -3.11
CA LEU A 7 -0.08 1.68 -3.80
C LEU A 7 -0.05 0.54 -2.80
N ASP A 8 -0.68 -0.58 -3.16
CA ASP A 8 -0.66 -1.76 -2.32
C ASP A 8 0.71 -2.46 -2.37
N THR A 9 0.87 -3.49 -1.56
CA THR A 9 2.13 -4.23 -1.47
C THR A 9 2.53 -4.82 -2.83
N ASN A 10 1.58 -5.41 -3.55
CA ASN A 10 1.85 -6.02 -4.85
C ASN A 10 2.29 -5.00 -5.90
N ALA A 11 1.73 -3.80 -5.86
CA ALA A 11 2.15 -2.73 -6.75
C ALA A 11 3.62 -2.37 -6.54
N TRP A 12 4.04 -2.23 -5.28
CA TRP A 12 5.44 -1.94 -4.97
C TRP A 12 6.37 -3.09 -5.32
N ILE A 13 5.97 -4.34 -5.08
CA ILE A 13 6.75 -5.52 -5.48
C ILE A 13 6.94 -5.53 -6.98
N HIS A 14 5.89 -5.26 -7.74
CA HIS A 14 5.95 -5.22 -9.19
C HIS A 14 6.87 -4.09 -9.68
N TYR A 15 6.80 -2.92 -9.05
CA TYR A 15 7.70 -1.81 -9.31
C TYR A 15 9.17 -2.23 -9.14
N LEU A 16 9.47 -2.93 -8.05
CA LEU A 16 10.85 -3.32 -7.73
C LEU A 16 11.39 -4.40 -8.69
N LYS A 17 10.53 -5.33 -9.11
CA LYS A 17 10.96 -6.48 -9.91
C LYS A 17 11.00 -6.23 -11.40
N ASP A 18 10.16 -5.34 -11.91
CA ASP A 18 10.03 -5.12 -13.35
C ASP A 18 10.33 -3.67 -13.72
N PRO A 19 11.52 -3.39 -14.31
CA PRO A 19 11.85 -2.03 -14.73
C PRO A 19 10.89 -1.47 -15.78
N LYS A 20 10.15 -2.31 -16.48
CA LYS A 20 9.19 -1.92 -17.51
C LYS A 20 7.75 -1.94 -17.03
N SER A 21 7.53 -2.04 -15.71
CA SER A 21 6.18 -2.09 -15.17
C SER A 21 5.40 -0.80 -15.48
N SER A 22 4.10 -0.93 -15.64
CA SER A 22 3.21 0.22 -15.85
C SER A 22 3.23 1.17 -14.64
N ILE A 23 3.44 0.64 -13.44
CA ILE A 23 3.56 1.44 -12.21
C ILE A 23 4.72 2.44 -12.33
N ARG A 24 5.89 2.00 -12.82
CA ARG A 24 7.05 2.91 -12.98
C ARG A 24 6.74 4.06 -13.91
N GLY A 25 6.09 3.76 -15.04
CA GLY A 25 5.70 4.79 -16.00
C GLY A 25 4.71 5.78 -15.40
N ARG A 26 3.73 5.30 -14.66
CA ARG A 26 2.71 6.14 -14.02
C ARG A 26 3.30 7.02 -12.92
N LEU A 27 4.14 6.46 -12.05
CA LEU A 27 4.78 7.23 -10.98
C LEU A 27 5.67 8.33 -11.51
N ALA A 28 6.28 8.15 -12.67
CA ALA A 28 7.11 9.18 -13.31
C ALA A 28 6.29 10.40 -13.75
N THR A 29 4.98 10.26 -13.92
CA THR A 29 4.10 11.32 -14.42
C THR A 29 3.33 12.07 -13.33
N ILE A 30 3.40 11.64 -12.08
CA ILE A 30 2.67 12.27 -10.98
C ILE A 30 3.64 12.81 -9.93
N SER A 31 3.16 13.78 -9.14
CA SER A 31 3.95 14.35 -8.06
C SER A 31 4.09 13.35 -6.91
N PRO A 32 5.24 13.30 -6.22
CA PRO A 32 5.37 12.50 -5.01
C PRO A 32 4.33 12.83 -3.93
N ARG A 33 3.79 14.04 -3.93
CA ARG A 33 2.73 14.43 -3.00
C ARG A 33 1.42 13.70 -3.24
N GLN A 34 1.24 13.14 -4.42
CA GLN A 34 0.05 12.38 -4.79
C GLN A 34 0.14 10.91 -4.40
N VAL A 35 1.29 10.48 -3.88
CA VAL A 35 1.51 9.08 -3.50
C VAL A 35 1.71 9.01 -1.99
N VAL A 36 0.97 8.12 -1.36
CA VAL A 36 1.14 7.80 0.05
C VAL A 36 1.33 6.31 0.23
N THR A 37 1.93 5.94 1.33
CA THR A 37 2.02 4.55 1.76
C THR A 37 1.40 4.40 3.15
N CYS A 38 1.42 3.22 3.71
CA CYS A 38 0.91 3.00 5.06
C CYS A 38 1.74 1.96 5.79
N SER A 39 1.58 1.91 7.10
CA SER A 39 2.32 0.98 7.95
C SER A 39 2.08 -0.48 7.61
N VAL A 40 0.88 -0.82 7.14
CA VAL A 40 0.55 -2.20 6.73
C VAL A 40 1.37 -2.61 5.50
N VAL A 41 1.40 -1.76 4.46
CA VAL A 41 2.21 -2.00 3.26
C VAL A 41 3.69 -2.10 3.63
N LEU A 42 4.17 -1.17 4.44
CA LEU A 42 5.56 -1.17 4.89
C LEU A 42 5.90 -2.48 5.61
N SER A 43 5.04 -2.94 6.51
CA SER A 43 5.29 -4.18 7.26
C SER A 43 5.35 -5.40 6.34
N GLU A 44 4.51 -5.46 5.32
CA GLU A 44 4.55 -6.56 4.35
C GLU A 44 5.82 -6.54 3.50
N LEU A 45 6.25 -5.36 3.06
CA LEU A 45 7.50 -5.21 2.30
C LEU A 45 8.71 -5.59 3.14
N LEU A 46 8.76 -5.13 4.39
CA LEU A 46 9.86 -5.45 5.30
C LEU A 46 9.88 -6.95 5.64
N HIS A 47 8.71 -7.56 5.82
CA HIS A 47 8.63 -9.01 6.02
C HIS A 47 9.14 -9.77 4.80
N GLY A 48 8.84 -9.30 3.60
CA GLY A 48 9.41 -9.87 2.38
C GLY A 48 10.93 -9.82 2.36
N ALA A 49 11.51 -8.74 2.85
CA ALA A 49 12.96 -8.59 2.95
C ALA A 49 13.60 -9.59 3.92
N GLU A 50 12.87 -10.02 4.96
CA GLU A 50 13.34 -11.03 5.92
C GLU A 50 13.46 -12.42 5.30
N LYS A 51 12.61 -12.73 4.32
CA LYS A 51 12.53 -14.08 3.73
C LYS A 51 13.69 -14.44 2.81
N TYR A 52 14.36 -13.43 2.26
CA TYR A 52 15.40 -13.64 1.23
C TYR A 52 16.75 -13.20 1.74
N GLY A 53 17.81 -13.66 1.11
CA GLY A 53 19.16 -13.23 1.44
C GLY A 53 19.36 -11.71 1.28
N ASN A 54 20.42 -11.19 1.85
CA ASN A 54 20.78 -9.76 1.79
C ASN A 54 19.73 -8.84 2.45
N ARG A 55 19.27 -9.24 3.63
CA ARG A 55 18.22 -8.51 4.35
C ARG A 55 18.56 -7.01 4.50
N ILE A 56 19.76 -6.69 4.91
CA ILE A 56 20.19 -5.30 5.15
C ILE A 56 20.04 -4.48 3.88
N GLN A 57 20.52 -4.99 2.75
CA GLN A 57 20.43 -4.32 1.46
C GLN A 57 18.98 -4.17 1.01
N ARG A 58 18.15 -5.20 1.19
CA ARG A 58 16.74 -5.16 0.80
C ARG A 58 15.95 -4.17 1.64
N VAL A 59 16.20 -4.12 2.95
CA VAL A 59 15.57 -3.14 3.83
C VAL A 59 15.96 -1.71 3.42
N ASP A 60 17.23 -1.47 3.11
CA ASP A 60 17.68 -0.16 2.65
C ASP A 60 16.99 0.26 1.34
N ILE A 61 16.84 -0.66 0.41
CA ILE A 61 16.12 -0.40 -0.84
C ILE A 61 14.68 0.02 -0.56
N ILE A 62 13.99 -0.71 0.30
CA ILE A 62 12.59 -0.42 0.65
C ILE A 62 12.48 0.95 1.34
N LYS A 63 13.33 1.23 2.31
CA LYS A 63 13.31 2.49 3.04
C LYS A 63 13.62 3.67 2.13
N SER A 64 14.59 3.53 1.23
CA SER A 64 14.94 4.57 0.26
C SER A 64 13.81 4.81 -0.72
N LEU A 65 13.17 3.74 -1.19
CA LEU A 65 12.05 3.84 -2.13
C LEU A 65 10.88 4.60 -1.52
N LEU A 66 10.54 4.33 -0.27
CA LEU A 66 9.35 4.89 0.36
C LEU A 66 9.61 6.22 1.09
N ALA A 67 10.88 6.61 1.24
CA ALA A 67 11.24 7.83 1.98
C ALA A 67 10.53 9.11 1.50
N PRO A 68 10.30 9.33 0.18
CA PRO A 68 9.62 10.55 -0.27
C PRO A 68 8.14 10.61 0.06
N PHE A 69 7.52 9.51 0.48
CA PHE A 69 6.07 9.41 0.62
C PHE A 69 5.67 9.38 2.09
N SER A 70 4.52 10.01 2.37
CA SER A 70 3.94 9.94 3.72
C SER A 70 3.50 8.50 4.00
N CYS A 71 3.80 8.02 5.20
CA CYS A 71 3.39 6.69 5.66
C CYS A 71 2.30 6.85 6.71
N LEU A 72 1.08 6.44 6.35
CA LEU A 72 -0.08 6.56 7.23
C LEU A 72 -0.15 5.36 8.17
N PRO A 73 -0.38 5.57 9.48
CA PRO A 73 -0.57 4.46 10.39
C PRO A 73 -1.97 3.86 10.27
N PHE A 74 -2.10 2.61 10.71
CA PHE A 74 -3.42 2.02 10.98
C PHE A 74 -3.73 2.32 12.45
N ASP A 75 -4.59 3.30 12.69
CA ASP A 75 -4.91 3.78 14.04
C ASP A 75 -6.34 3.42 14.47
N GLU A 76 -6.79 4.01 15.57
CA GLU A 76 -8.10 3.71 16.15
C GLU A 76 -9.26 4.03 15.19
N VAL A 77 -9.14 5.11 14.43
CA VAL A 77 -10.17 5.49 13.46
C VAL A 77 -10.23 4.47 12.34
N ASP A 78 -9.08 4.02 11.84
CA ASP A 78 -9.01 2.97 10.83
C ASP A 78 -9.59 1.66 11.36
N ALA A 79 -9.38 1.35 12.64
CA ALA A 79 -9.93 0.16 13.27
C ALA A 79 -11.47 0.18 13.26
N ASN A 80 -12.08 1.33 13.49
CA ASN A 80 -13.53 1.47 13.41
C ASN A 80 -14.04 1.26 11.98
N VAL A 81 -13.38 1.87 11.00
CA VAL A 81 -13.71 1.69 9.58
C VAL A 81 -13.58 0.21 9.19
N TYR A 82 -12.48 -0.41 9.60
CA TYR A 82 -12.21 -1.83 9.35
C TYR A 82 -13.34 -2.73 9.86
N ALA A 83 -13.75 -2.52 11.10
CA ALA A 83 -14.79 -3.34 11.72
C ALA A 83 -16.11 -3.24 10.97
N SER A 84 -16.51 -2.04 10.57
CA SER A 84 -17.76 -1.81 9.83
C SER A 84 -17.71 -2.42 8.43
N VAL A 85 -16.63 -2.22 7.71
CA VAL A 85 -16.48 -2.75 6.34
C VAL A 85 -16.43 -4.27 6.37
N ARG A 86 -15.68 -4.85 7.29
CA ARG A 86 -15.59 -6.29 7.44
C ARG A 86 -16.94 -6.92 7.71
N HIS A 87 -17.70 -6.31 8.61
CA HIS A 87 -19.06 -6.81 8.94
C HIS A 87 -19.97 -6.76 7.72
N ASP A 88 -19.97 -5.66 6.98
CA ASP A 88 -20.78 -5.52 5.78
C ASP A 88 -20.41 -6.57 4.71
N LEU A 89 -19.12 -6.82 4.53
CA LEU A 89 -18.65 -7.83 3.58
C LEU A 89 -19.07 -9.24 4.01
N GLU A 90 -18.97 -9.54 5.30
CA GLU A 90 -19.41 -10.83 5.85
C GLU A 90 -20.90 -11.06 5.61
N LEU A 91 -21.72 -10.03 5.78
CA LEU A 91 -23.17 -10.12 5.52
C LEU A 91 -23.47 -10.41 4.05
N LYS A 92 -22.60 -9.99 3.13
CA LYS A 92 -22.73 -10.23 1.70
C LYS A 92 -22.05 -11.52 1.24
N GLY A 93 -21.48 -12.29 2.17
CA GLY A 93 -20.73 -13.51 1.85
C GLY A 93 -19.42 -13.27 1.13
N GLN A 94 -18.86 -12.06 1.24
CA GLN A 94 -17.59 -11.70 0.62
C GLN A 94 -16.48 -11.74 1.66
N VAL A 95 -15.31 -12.29 1.27
CA VAL A 95 -14.14 -12.39 2.15
C VAL A 95 -12.97 -11.70 1.48
N ILE A 96 -12.35 -10.78 2.22
CA ILE A 96 -11.12 -10.09 1.81
C ILE A 96 -10.07 -10.41 2.88
N GLY A 97 -8.83 -10.66 2.48
CA GLY A 97 -7.74 -10.90 3.42
C GLY A 97 -7.56 -9.74 4.40
N PRO A 98 -7.15 -10.01 5.64
CA PRO A 98 -7.10 -8.99 6.69
C PRO A 98 -6.16 -7.82 6.35
N TYR A 99 -5.02 -8.06 5.71
CA TYR A 99 -4.10 -6.97 5.36
C TYR A 99 -4.67 -6.10 4.24
N ASP A 100 -5.26 -6.70 3.23
CA ASP A 100 -5.92 -5.97 2.16
C ASP A 100 -7.07 -5.12 2.69
N LEU A 101 -7.81 -5.65 3.65
CA LEU A 101 -8.91 -4.94 4.28
C LEU A 101 -8.41 -3.78 5.15
N GLN A 102 -7.28 -3.94 5.83
CA GLN A 102 -6.66 -2.85 6.58
C GLN A 102 -6.22 -1.72 5.65
N ILE A 103 -5.60 -2.06 4.53
CA ILE A 103 -5.19 -1.08 3.52
C ILE A 103 -6.41 -0.36 2.95
N ALA A 104 -7.46 -1.10 2.61
CA ALA A 104 -8.71 -0.53 2.10
C ALA A 104 -9.36 0.42 3.12
N SER A 105 -9.31 0.08 4.40
CA SER A 105 -9.85 0.91 5.48
C SER A 105 -9.13 2.25 5.57
N ILE A 106 -7.81 2.24 5.46
CA ILE A 106 -7.00 3.46 5.43
C ILE A 106 -7.38 4.32 4.21
N CYS A 107 -7.54 3.70 3.05
CA CYS A 107 -7.93 4.40 1.83
C CYS A 107 -9.31 5.04 1.98
N LEU A 108 -10.28 4.33 2.52
CA LEU A 108 -11.63 4.85 2.74
C LEU A 108 -11.63 6.04 3.68
N ARG A 109 -10.92 5.92 4.79
CA ARG A 109 -10.84 6.98 5.79
C ARG A 109 -10.27 8.27 5.23
N HIS A 110 -9.19 8.15 4.44
CA HIS A 110 -8.44 9.31 3.95
C HIS A 110 -8.85 9.76 2.54
N GLY A 111 -9.83 9.10 1.92
CA GLY A 111 -10.25 9.44 0.57
C GLY A 111 -9.19 9.17 -0.49
N LEU A 112 -8.43 8.08 -0.33
CA LEU A 112 -7.38 7.70 -1.25
C LEU A 112 -7.88 6.71 -2.28
N LEU A 113 -7.26 6.71 -3.46
CA LEU A 113 -7.47 5.66 -4.46
C LEU A 113 -6.42 4.57 -4.25
N ALA A 114 -6.89 3.34 -4.03
CA ALA A 114 -6.01 2.19 -3.92
C ALA A 114 -5.55 1.75 -5.30
N CYS A 115 -4.26 1.45 -5.42
CA CYS A 115 -3.66 1.02 -6.69
C CYS A 115 -2.99 -0.33 -6.50
N ASP A 116 -3.30 -1.26 -7.41
CA ASP A 116 -2.69 -2.59 -7.43
C ASP A 116 -1.57 -2.64 -8.49
N LYS A 117 -1.07 -3.85 -8.76
CA LYS A 117 0.01 -4.06 -9.73
C LYS A 117 -0.33 -3.66 -11.15
N GLN A 118 -1.61 -3.46 -11.48
CA GLN A 118 -2.05 -3.09 -12.82
C GLN A 118 -2.01 -1.57 -13.03
N GLY A 119 -1.76 -0.82 -11.99
CA GLY A 119 -1.49 0.58 -12.09
C GLY A 119 -2.55 1.47 -11.46
N LEU A 120 -2.39 2.75 -11.76
CA LEU A 120 -3.22 3.82 -11.22
C LEU A 120 -4.54 3.95 -11.97
#